data_b9ed573120dfb15cfe960c11b502b359
#
_entry.id   b9ed573120dfb15cfe960c11b502b359
#
_cell.length_a   1.000
_cell.length_b   1.000
_cell.length_c   1.000
_cell.angle_alpha   90.00
_cell.angle_beta   90.00
_cell.angle_gamma   90.00
#
_symmetry.space_group_name_H-M   'P 1'
#
loop_
_entity.id
_entity.type
_entity.pdbx_description
1 polymer ?
#
loop_
_entity_poly.entity_id
_entity_poly.type
_entity_poly.pdbx_seq_one_letter_code
_entity_poly.pdbx_strand_id
1 'polypeptide(L)'
;VASVKPDVRAAQRLVIKIGSALLVGAEGLKTEWLHALALDVAQARARGADVVIVSSGSIALGRRVLGLPAGALPLEQSQAAAAVGQIRLARAYEEVLAPHGVKTAQVLVTLEDTDDRRRYLNSRATMETLLGLGVVPIVNENDTVATDEIRFGDNDRLAAQIAVTVGADQLVLLSDVDGFYTANPKEDPSATRFELVEHITPEIEAMAGDPISGLSKGGMKTKLLAAKTAVAGGCAMAIMEGSVARPLTALAEGANTTWFLPEGDPQAARKRWIAAMKPRGEIFVDAGAVEALASGKSLLPAGVTKVVGRFGRGEPVAIAGPDRAVLAKGLVRYTSEEARAIAGHHSREIGEILGYPGRAALIHRDDMAIG
;
A
#
# COMPACT_ATOMS: atom_id res chain seq x y z
N VAL A 1 -13.83 -20.52 16.82
CA VAL A 1 -14.19 -20.56 15.40
C VAL A 1 -12.88 -20.80 14.65
N ALA A 2 -12.80 -21.88 13.88
CA ALA A 2 -11.60 -22.15 13.09
C ALA A 2 -11.41 -20.98 12.08
N SER A 3 -10.22 -20.40 12.05
CA SER A 3 -9.89 -19.33 11.13
C SER A 3 -9.94 -19.83 9.69
N VAL A 4 -10.66 -19.14 8.83
CA VAL A 4 -10.84 -19.54 7.43
C VAL A 4 -9.71 -18.93 6.61
N LYS A 5 -9.08 -19.79 5.81
CA LYS A 5 -8.05 -19.36 4.85
C LYS A 5 -8.67 -18.38 3.84
N PRO A 6 -8.06 -17.20 3.61
CA PRO A 6 -8.58 -16.25 2.63
C PRO A 6 -8.61 -16.86 1.21
N ASP A 7 -9.66 -16.50 0.44
CA ASP A 7 -9.73 -16.81 -0.98
C ASP A 7 -9.35 -15.54 -1.77
N VAL A 8 -8.33 -15.62 -2.60
CA VAL A 8 -7.88 -14.48 -3.41
C VAL A 8 -8.95 -13.99 -4.39
N ARG A 9 -9.91 -14.84 -4.76
CA ARG A 9 -11.05 -14.47 -5.62
C ARG A 9 -12.07 -13.58 -4.93
N ALA A 10 -12.09 -13.60 -3.58
CA ALA A 10 -12.98 -12.76 -2.78
C ALA A 10 -12.39 -11.38 -2.47
N ALA A 11 -11.12 -11.12 -2.85
CA ALA A 11 -10.48 -9.84 -2.63
C ALA A 11 -11.28 -8.70 -3.30
N GLN A 12 -11.57 -7.66 -2.52
CA GLN A 12 -12.15 -6.43 -3.05
C GLN A 12 -11.08 -5.46 -3.55
N ARG A 13 -9.95 -5.40 -2.84
CA ARG A 13 -8.77 -4.63 -3.23
C ARG A 13 -7.52 -5.44 -2.97
N LEU A 14 -6.87 -5.83 -4.05
CA LEU A 14 -5.73 -6.73 -4.07
C LEU A 14 -4.45 -5.97 -4.40
N VAL A 15 -3.42 -6.13 -3.59
CA VAL A 15 -2.05 -5.71 -3.92
C VAL A 15 -1.22 -6.93 -4.27
N ILE A 16 -0.51 -6.88 -5.39
CA ILE A 16 0.37 -7.95 -5.86
C ILE A 16 1.80 -7.42 -5.88
N LYS A 17 2.69 -8.04 -5.10
CA LYS A 17 4.12 -7.69 -5.14
C LYS A 17 4.87 -8.67 -6.02
N ILE A 18 5.69 -8.12 -6.90
CA ILE A 18 6.47 -8.88 -7.90
C ILE A 18 7.94 -8.55 -7.74
N GLY A 19 8.72 -9.57 -7.42
CA GLY A 19 10.18 -9.46 -7.31
C GLY A 19 10.87 -9.37 -8.67
N SER A 20 12.06 -8.78 -8.73
CA SER A 20 12.82 -8.59 -9.97
C SER A 20 13.16 -9.90 -10.68
N ALA A 21 13.45 -10.96 -9.94
CA ALA A 21 13.79 -12.28 -10.49
C ALA A 21 12.62 -12.96 -11.23
N LEU A 22 11.37 -12.58 -10.90
CA LEU A 22 10.19 -13.07 -11.61
C LEU A 22 10.00 -12.38 -12.96
N LEU A 23 10.45 -11.13 -13.08
CA LEU A 23 10.28 -10.31 -14.28
C LEU A 23 11.47 -10.37 -15.23
N VAL A 24 12.67 -10.42 -14.70
CA VAL A 24 13.92 -10.29 -15.47
C VAL A 24 14.77 -11.54 -15.33
N GLY A 25 15.00 -12.21 -16.43
CA GLY A 25 15.89 -13.35 -16.56
C GLY A 25 17.19 -13.01 -17.29
N ALA A 26 17.98 -14.03 -17.59
CA ALA A 26 19.22 -13.88 -18.35
C ALA A 26 19.01 -13.28 -19.75
N GLU A 27 17.92 -13.63 -20.39
CA GLU A 27 17.54 -13.15 -21.74
C GLU A 27 16.84 -11.77 -21.74
N GLY A 28 16.49 -11.22 -20.57
CA GLY A 28 15.74 -9.98 -20.38
C GLY A 28 14.40 -10.18 -19.71
N LEU A 29 13.38 -9.44 -20.14
CA LEU A 29 12.04 -9.52 -19.58
C LEU A 29 11.40 -10.89 -19.86
N LYS A 30 10.83 -11.52 -18.83
CA LYS A 30 10.08 -12.79 -18.93
C LYS A 30 8.66 -12.51 -19.46
N THR A 31 8.55 -12.25 -20.74
CA THR A 31 7.32 -11.77 -21.38
C THR A 31 6.16 -12.77 -21.26
N GLU A 32 6.41 -14.07 -21.42
CA GLU A 32 5.37 -15.11 -21.31
C GLU A 32 4.77 -15.16 -19.91
N TRP A 33 5.62 -15.07 -18.88
CA TRP A 33 5.16 -15.02 -17.49
C TRP A 33 4.33 -13.76 -17.24
N LEU A 34 4.77 -12.63 -17.77
CA LEU A 34 4.06 -11.35 -17.62
C LEU A 34 2.69 -11.38 -18.31
N HIS A 35 2.57 -12.01 -19.48
CA HIS A 35 1.28 -12.26 -20.15
C HIS A 35 0.36 -13.14 -19.30
N ALA A 36 0.91 -14.20 -18.69
CA ALA A 36 0.14 -15.09 -17.82
C ALA A 36 -0.39 -14.33 -16.59
N LEU A 37 0.44 -13.49 -15.97
CA LEU A 37 0.02 -12.62 -14.86
C LEU A 37 -1.06 -11.62 -15.33
N ALA A 38 -0.93 -11.05 -16.53
CA ALA A 38 -1.91 -10.10 -17.06
C ALA A 38 -3.32 -10.72 -17.18
N LEU A 39 -3.42 -12.02 -17.53
CA LEU A 39 -4.69 -12.75 -17.53
C LEU A 39 -5.28 -12.84 -16.11
N ASP A 40 -4.46 -13.10 -15.09
CA ASP A 40 -4.90 -13.15 -13.68
C ASP A 40 -5.42 -11.78 -13.23
N VAL A 41 -4.69 -10.71 -13.55
CA VAL A 41 -5.09 -9.32 -13.22
C VAL A 41 -6.41 -8.97 -13.93
N ALA A 42 -6.54 -9.30 -15.22
CA ALA A 42 -7.76 -9.07 -15.98
C ALA A 42 -8.96 -9.81 -15.38
N GLN A 43 -8.78 -11.05 -14.95
CA GLN A 43 -9.82 -11.81 -14.27
C GLN A 43 -10.20 -11.21 -12.90
N ALA A 44 -9.23 -10.76 -12.10
CA ALA A 44 -9.52 -10.07 -10.85
C ALA A 44 -10.33 -8.79 -11.08
N ARG A 45 -9.94 -7.99 -12.07
CA ARG A 45 -10.67 -6.78 -12.49
C ARG A 45 -12.09 -7.11 -12.99
N ALA A 46 -12.26 -8.16 -13.78
CA ALA A 46 -13.57 -8.60 -14.26
C ALA A 46 -14.53 -9.02 -13.15
N ARG A 47 -14.01 -9.52 -12.00
CA ARG A 47 -14.79 -9.78 -10.79
C ARG A 47 -15.12 -8.53 -9.98
N GLY A 48 -14.62 -7.36 -10.38
CA GLY A 48 -14.85 -6.08 -9.69
C GLY A 48 -13.79 -5.74 -8.62
N ALA A 49 -12.71 -6.52 -8.51
CA ALA A 49 -11.64 -6.21 -7.58
C ALA A 49 -10.80 -5.01 -8.07
N ASP A 50 -10.44 -4.12 -7.17
CA ASP A 50 -9.35 -3.17 -7.41
C ASP A 50 -8.02 -3.90 -7.33
N VAL A 51 -7.10 -3.61 -8.26
CA VAL A 51 -5.77 -4.23 -8.29
C VAL A 51 -4.70 -3.16 -8.30
N VAL A 52 -3.68 -3.34 -7.46
CA VAL A 52 -2.45 -2.55 -7.44
C VAL A 52 -1.27 -3.51 -7.60
N ILE A 53 -0.33 -3.19 -8.46
CA ILE A 53 0.90 -3.97 -8.65
C ILE A 53 2.06 -3.20 -8.05
N VAL A 54 2.81 -3.81 -7.14
CA VAL A 54 4.08 -3.29 -6.64
C VAL A 54 5.20 -4.10 -7.27
N SER A 55 5.97 -3.45 -8.15
CA SER A 55 6.92 -4.15 -9.02
C SER A 55 8.35 -3.70 -8.80
N SER A 56 9.25 -4.65 -8.67
CA SER A 56 10.69 -4.44 -8.81
C SER A 56 11.13 -4.64 -10.27
N GLY A 57 12.43 -4.53 -10.55
CA GLY A 57 13.03 -4.92 -11.82
C GLY A 57 13.54 -3.76 -12.69
N SER A 58 13.30 -2.50 -12.32
CA SER A 58 13.80 -1.33 -13.06
C SER A 58 15.31 -1.34 -13.18
N ILE A 59 16.04 -1.52 -12.06
CA ILE A 59 17.52 -1.56 -12.07
C ILE A 59 18.03 -2.73 -12.92
N ALA A 60 17.43 -3.91 -12.81
CA ALA A 60 17.84 -5.09 -13.57
C ALA A 60 17.66 -4.89 -15.09
N LEU A 61 16.53 -4.31 -15.51
CA LEU A 61 16.29 -3.97 -16.91
C LEU A 61 17.24 -2.88 -17.42
N GLY A 62 17.41 -1.80 -16.66
CA GLY A 62 18.27 -0.70 -17.07
C GLY A 62 19.75 -1.06 -17.09
N ARG A 63 20.22 -1.86 -16.12
CA ARG A 63 21.58 -2.39 -16.10
C ARG A 63 21.92 -3.11 -17.39
N ARG A 64 21.02 -3.95 -17.87
CA ARG A 64 21.19 -4.68 -19.13
C ARG A 64 21.29 -3.73 -20.33
N VAL A 65 20.42 -2.74 -20.39
CA VAL A 65 20.41 -1.75 -21.48
C VAL A 65 21.68 -0.93 -21.53
N LEU A 66 22.19 -0.57 -20.36
CA LEU A 66 23.42 0.24 -20.22
C LEU A 66 24.70 -0.62 -20.30
N GLY A 67 24.60 -1.93 -20.41
CA GLY A 67 25.78 -2.82 -20.44
C GLY A 67 26.59 -2.80 -19.14
N LEU A 68 25.95 -2.48 -18.00
CA LEU A 68 26.64 -2.42 -16.71
C LEU A 68 26.96 -3.82 -16.18
N PRO A 69 28.08 -3.98 -15.43
CA PRO A 69 28.55 -5.27 -14.97
C PRO A 69 27.60 -5.90 -13.97
N ALA A 70 27.68 -7.23 -13.84
CA ALA A 70 27.00 -7.97 -12.77
C ALA A 70 27.57 -7.60 -11.39
N GLY A 71 26.79 -7.85 -10.32
CA GLY A 71 27.20 -7.56 -8.95
C GLY A 71 26.73 -6.20 -8.42
N ALA A 72 27.37 -5.72 -7.35
CA ALA A 72 27.03 -4.45 -6.73
C ALA A 72 27.43 -3.28 -7.65
N LEU A 73 26.53 -2.32 -7.78
CA LEU A 73 26.81 -1.08 -8.51
C LEU A 73 26.97 0.08 -7.52
N PRO A 74 27.79 1.10 -7.85
CA PRO A 74 27.72 2.40 -7.17
C PRO A 74 26.29 2.96 -7.20
N LEU A 75 25.95 3.79 -6.21
CA LEU A 75 24.61 4.33 -6.06
C LEU A 75 24.13 5.04 -7.32
N GLU A 76 24.92 5.95 -7.85
CA GLU A 76 24.60 6.72 -9.06
C GLU A 76 24.42 5.86 -10.32
N GLN A 77 25.15 4.74 -10.43
CA GLN A 77 24.93 3.78 -11.52
C GLN A 77 23.64 2.99 -11.33
N SER A 78 23.30 2.64 -10.09
CA SER A 78 22.02 2.00 -9.78
C SER A 78 20.84 2.94 -10.08
N GLN A 79 20.96 4.21 -9.72
CA GLN A 79 19.96 5.24 -10.00
C GLN A 79 19.79 5.46 -11.52
N ALA A 80 20.90 5.55 -12.26
CA ALA A 80 20.87 5.66 -13.71
C ALA A 80 20.24 4.43 -14.37
N ALA A 81 20.57 3.23 -13.90
CA ALA A 81 19.97 1.99 -14.37
C ALA A 81 18.46 1.96 -14.06
N ALA A 82 18.06 2.38 -12.87
CA ALA A 82 16.64 2.49 -12.50
C ALA A 82 15.88 3.44 -13.44
N ALA A 83 16.45 4.61 -13.73
CA ALA A 83 15.83 5.58 -14.63
C ALA A 83 15.60 5.02 -16.04
N VAL A 84 16.60 4.34 -16.60
CA VAL A 84 16.50 3.69 -17.92
C VAL A 84 15.54 2.51 -17.91
N GLY A 85 15.57 1.71 -16.86
CA GLY A 85 14.75 0.49 -16.73
C GLY A 85 13.30 0.77 -16.40
N GLN A 86 13.00 1.83 -15.67
CA GLN A 86 11.63 2.15 -15.22
C GLN A 86 10.69 2.42 -16.40
N ILE A 87 11.13 3.12 -17.43
CA ILE A 87 10.35 3.36 -18.65
C ILE A 87 9.98 2.03 -19.32
N ARG A 88 10.93 1.10 -19.40
CA ARG A 88 10.73 -0.23 -20.00
C ARG A 88 9.79 -1.09 -19.17
N LEU A 89 9.92 -1.03 -17.87
CA LEU A 89 9.06 -1.75 -16.94
C LEU A 89 7.61 -1.28 -17.06
N ALA A 90 7.38 0.03 -17.02
CA ALA A 90 6.05 0.62 -17.15
C ALA A 90 5.40 0.25 -18.50
N ARG A 91 6.19 0.36 -19.60
CA ARG A 91 5.74 -0.02 -20.93
C ARG A 91 5.39 -1.51 -21.02
N ALA A 92 6.18 -2.39 -20.43
CA ALA A 92 5.91 -3.82 -20.45
C ALA A 92 4.56 -4.17 -19.80
N TYR A 93 4.24 -3.55 -18.65
CA TYR A 93 2.92 -3.72 -18.04
C TYR A 93 1.79 -3.17 -18.90
N GLU A 94 1.98 -2.01 -19.50
CA GLU A 94 1.00 -1.42 -20.42
C GLU A 94 0.72 -2.36 -21.61
N GLU A 95 1.78 -2.85 -22.28
CA GLU A 95 1.67 -3.71 -23.45
C GLU A 95 0.94 -5.03 -23.16
N VAL A 96 1.10 -5.63 -21.98
CA VAL A 96 0.44 -6.91 -21.67
C VAL A 96 -0.97 -6.74 -21.09
N LEU A 97 -1.29 -5.59 -20.46
CA LEU A 97 -2.58 -5.34 -19.84
C LEU A 97 -3.56 -4.64 -20.76
N ALA A 98 -3.10 -3.78 -21.67
CA ALA A 98 -3.95 -3.06 -22.64
C ALA A 98 -4.82 -3.98 -23.51
N PRO A 99 -4.34 -5.13 -24.03
CA PRO A 99 -5.18 -6.06 -24.79
C PRO A 99 -6.40 -6.59 -24.01
N HIS A 100 -6.34 -6.56 -22.69
CA HIS A 100 -7.44 -6.98 -21.79
C HIS A 100 -8.34 -5.80 -21.38
N GLY A 101 -8.17 -4.62 -21.98
CA GLY A 101 -8.92 -3.42 -21.61
C GLY A 101 -8.53 -2.81 -20.26
N VAL A 102 -7.41 -3.24 -19.68
CA VAL A 102 -6.91 -2.74 -18.39
C VAL A 102 -5.98 -1.58 -18.63
N LYS A 103 -6.36 -0.41 -18.11
CA LYS A 103 -5.51 0.79 -18.12
C LYS A 103 -4.53 0.74 -16.95
N THR A 104 -3.30 1.19 -17.20
CA THR A 104 -2.24 1.25 -16.19
C THR A 104 -1.80 2.69 -15.92
N ALA A 105 -1.24 2.92 -14.74
CA ALA A 105 -0.59 4.18 -14.40
C ALA A 105 0.67 3.89 -13.60
N GLN A 106 1.76 4.60 -13.90
CA GLN A 106 2.98 4.53 -13.10
C GLN A 106 2.86 5.43 -11.87
N VAL A 107 3.18 4.86 -10.69
CA VAL A 107 3.24 5.59 -9.42
C VAL A 107 4.59 5.32 -8.79
N LEU A 108 5.42 6.35 -8.66
CA LEU A 108 6.72 6.26 -8.01
C LEU A 108 6.66 6.91 -6.64
N VAL A 109 7.08 6.17 -5.62
CA VAL A 109 7.08 6.61 -4.22
C VAL A 109 8.40 6.26 -3.56
N THR A 110 8.74 6.94 -2.48
CA THR A 110 9.82 6.54 -1.57
C THR A 110 9.21 6.02 -0.27
N LEU A 111 9.97 5.26 0.51
CA LEU A 111 9.53 4.84 1.84
C LEU A 111 9.23 6.04 2.75
N GLU A 112 10.00 7.12 2.63
CA GLU A 112 9.77 8.38 3.34
C GLU A 112 8.40 9.00 3.00
N ASP A 113 7.92 8.83 1.76
CA ASP A 113 6.60 9.34 1.35
C ASP A 113 5.46 8.64 2.09
N THR A 114 5.68 7.45 2.60
CA THR A 114 4.70 6.71 3.40
C THR A 114 4.76 7.07 4.89
N ASP A 115 5.89 7.54 5.37
CA ASP A 115 6.10 7.96 6.77
C ASP A 115 5.67 9.42 7.00
N ASP A 116 5.81 10.30 5.99
CA ASP A 116 5.29 11.67 6.02
C ASP A 116 3.78 11.69 5.78
N ARG A 117 3.01 12.18 6.76
CA ARG A 117 1.54 12.17 6.72
C ARG A 117 0.95 12.92 5.53
N ARG A 118 1.54 14.05 5.15
CA ARG A 118 1.06 14.86 4.04
C ARG A 118 1.26 14.14 2.71
N ARG A 119 2.44 13.57 2.52
CA ARG A 119 2.79 12.77 1.33
C ARG A 119 1.95 11.49 1.28
N TYR A 120 1.79 10.80 2.41
CA TYR A 120 0.91 9.65 2.56
C TYR A 120 -0.52 9.94 2.09
N LEU A 121 -1.15 11.03 2.57
CA LEU A 121 -2.53 11.38 2.17
C LEU A 121 -2.63 11.78 0.69
N ASN A 122 -1.61 12.42 0.13
CA ASN A 122 -1.57 12.74 -1.29
C ASN A 122 -1.44 11.47 -2.15
N SER A 123 -0.52 10.58 -1.81
CA SER A 123 -0.32 9.31 -2.50
C SER A 123 -1.58 8.46 -2.43
N ARG A 124 -2.21 8.36 -1.25
CA ARG A 124 -3.48 7.68 -1.08
C ARG A 124 -4.57 8.25 -1.98
N ALA A 125 -4.77 9.57 -1.96
CA ALA A 125 -5.79 10.23 -2.76
C ALA A 125 -5.58 10.03 -4.27
N THR A 126 -4.34 10.05 -4.73
CA THR A 126 -4.00 9.77 -6.13
C THR A 126 -4.33 8.32 -6.49
N MET A 127 -3.92 7.36 -5.67
CA MET A 127 -4.21 5.95 -5.90
C MET A 127 -5.72 5.65 -5.84
N GLU A 128 -6.45 6.21 -4.88
CA GLU A 128 -7.91 6.07 -4.82
C GLU A 128 -8.60 6.64 -6.06
N THR A 129 -8.11 7.76 -6.58
CA THR A 129 -8.63 8.34 -7.84
C THR A 129 -8.37 7.42 -9.01
N LEU A 130 -7.14 6.87 -9.16
CA LEU A 130 -6.81 5.92 -10.22
C LEU A 130 -7.69 4.67 -10.15
N LEU A 131 -7.83 4.07 -8.97
CA LEU A 131 -8.67 2.89 -8.75
C LEU A 131 -10.14 3.19 -9.08
N GLY A 132 -10.67 4.34 -8.64
CA GLY A 132 -12.03 4.79 -8.96
C GLY A 132 -12.28 5.02 -10.46
N LEU A 133 -11.23 5.32 -11.23
CA LEU A 133 -11.25 5.42 -12.70
C LEU A 133 -11.02 4.07 -13.38
N GLY A 134 -10.92 2.98 -12.65
CA GLY A 134 -10.70 1.64 -13.18
C GLY A 134 -9.26 1.37 -13.66
N VAL A 135 -8.31 2.19 -13.25
CA VAL A 135 -6.88 2.07 -13.60
C VAL A 135 -6.16 1.18 -12.59
N VAL A 136 -5.24 0.37 -13.06
CA VAL A 136 -4.32 -0.44 -12.24
C VAL A 136 -3.03 0.35 -12.02
N PRO A 137 -2.75 0.84 -10.80
CA PRO A 137 -1.47 1.48 -10.51
C PRO A 137 -0.34 0.45 -10.51
N ILE A 138 0.74 0.77 -11.21
CA ILE A 138 2.02 0.05 -11.17
C ILE A 138 2.95 0.88 -10.29
N VAL A 139 3.13 0.43 -9.06
CA VAL A 139 3.90 1.14 -8.04
C VAL A 139 5.31 0.59 -7.98
N ASN A 140 6.29 1.46 -7.92
CA ASN A 140 7.67 1.12 -7.62
C ASN A 140 8.30 2.19 -6.74
N GLU A 141 9.44 1.85 -6.13
CA GLU A 141 10.27 2.84 -5.48
C GLU A 141 10.81 3.84 -6.51
N ASN A 142 10.90 5.12 -6.11
CA ASN A 142 11.58 6.14 -6.90
C ASN A 142 13.09 6.04 -6.67
N ASP A 143 13.68 5.01 -7.25
CA ASP A 143 15.13 4.73 -7.13
C ASP A 143 16.02 5.88 -7.58
N THR A 144 15.51 6.83 -8.37
CA THR A 144 16.31 7.95 -8.88
C THR A 144 16.62 9.01 -7.81
N VAL A 145 15.86 9.02 -6.72
CA VAL A 145 16.04 9.96 -5.60
C VAL A 145 16.24 9.26 -4.26
N ALA A 146 15.94 7.95 -4.17
CA ALA A 146 16.17 7.16 -2.98
C ALA A 146 17.66 6.97 -2.73
N THR A 147 18.09 7.04 -1.46
CA THR A 147 19.51 7.00 -1.08
C THR A 147 19.89 5.68 -0.42
N ASP A 148 19.47 5.45 0.81
CA ASP A 148 19.92 4.30 1.60
C ASP A 148 19.12 3.03 1.34
N GLU A 149 17.86 3.14 0.97
CA GLU A 149 16.91 2.06 0.73
C GLU A 149 17.21 1.28 -0.55
N ILE A 150 17.82 1.92 -1.55
CA ILE A 150 18.28 1.25 -2.80
C ILE A 150 19.21 0.08 -2.49
N ARG A 151 19.99 0.15 -1.41
CA ARG A 151 20.91 -0.91 -1.02
C ARG A 151 20.18 -2.19 -0.60
N PHE A 152 18.95 -2.10 -0.15
CA PHE A 152 18.19 -3.24 0.37
C PHE A 152 17.25 -3.87 -0.68
N GLY A 153 16.86 -3.16 -1.73
CA GLY A 153 16.11 -3.67 -2.90
C GLY A 153 14.84 -4.43 -2.54
N ASP A 154 14.22 -4.08 -1.42
CA ASP A 154 13.14 -4.85 -0.84
C ASP A 154 11.80 -4.13 -0.95
N ASN A 155 11.10 -4.45 -2.03
CA ASN A 155 9.73 -3.96 -2.22
C ASN A 155 8.69 -4.74 -1.40
N ASP A 156 9.06 -5.70 -0.54
CA ASP A 156 8.10 -6.38 0.34
C ASP A 156 7.54 -5.38 1.36
N ARG A 157 8.43 -4.59 1.99
CA ARG A 157 8.03 -3.50 2.90
C ARG A 157 7.19 -2.45 2.19
N LEU A 158 7.62 -2.01 1.01
CA LEU A 158 6.86 -1.05 0.20
C LEU A 158 5.47 -1.59 -0.14
N ALA A 159 5.36 -2.86 -0.55
CA ALA A 159 4.09 -3.49 -0.88
C ALA A 159 3.13 -3.53 0.31
N ALA A 160 3.64 -3.84 1.50
CA ALA A 160 2.83 -3.81 2.73
C ALA A 160 2.35 -2.39 3.07
N GLN A 161 3.22 -1.38 2.94
CA GLN A 161 2.84 0.02 3.16
C GLN A 161 1.83 0.51 2.12
N ILE A 162 1.99 0.13 0.85
CA ILE A 162 1.01 0.44 -0.19
C ILE A 162 -0.33 -0.24 0.10
N ALA A 163 -0.32 -1.51 0.51
CA ALA A 163 -1.55 -2.22 0.89
C ALA A 163 -2.32 -1.49 2.00
N VAL A 164 -1.61 -1.05 3.04
CA VAL A 164 -2.21 -0.24 4.12
C VAL A 164 -2.69 1.12 3.60
N THR A 165 -1.90 1.77 2.77
CA THR A 165 -2.21 3.10 2.20
C THR A 165 -3.50 3.07 1.39
N VAL A 166 -3.67 2.08 0.53
CA VAL A 166 -4.88 1.95 -0.30
C VAL A 166 -6.03 1.24 0.41
N GLY A 167 -5.81 0.74 1.63
CA GLY A 167 -6.81 -0.04 2.37
C GLY A 167 -7.14 -1.36 1.65
N ALA A 168 -6.11 -2.07 1.20
CA ALA A 168 -6.27 -3.39 0.60
C ALA A 168 -6.72 -4.41 1.65
N ASP A 169 -7.58 -5.31 1.25
CA ASP A 169 -7.98 -6.45 2.08
C ASP A 169 -7.06 -7.67 1.90
N GLN A 170 -6.34 -7.75 0.77
CA GLN A 170 -5.36 -8.79 0.53
C GLN A 170 -4.09 -8.27 -0.16
N LEU A 171 -2.94 -8.80 0.28
CA LEU A 171 -1.62 -8.63 -0.31
C LEU A 171 -1.03 -9.99 -0.65
N VAL A 172 -0.61 -10.19 -1.89
CA VAL A 172 0.08 -11.41 -2.33
C VAL A 172 1.52 -11.07 -2.67
N LEU A 173 2.46 -11.65 -1.92
CA LEU A 173 3.88 -11.61 -2.24
C LEU A 173 4.23 -12.79 -3.16
N LEU A 174 4.45 -12.51 -4.44
CA LEU A 174 5.01 -13.46 -5.39
C LEU A 174 6.53 -13.52 -5.16
N SER A 175 6.99 -14.65 -4.71
CA SER A 175 8.35 -14.86 -4.20
C SER A 175 9.03 -16.03 -4.90
N ASP A 176 10.25 -16.32 -4.49
CA ASP A 176 11.05 -17.51 -4.81
C ASP A 176 10.86 -18.65 -3.79
N VAL A 177 9.92 -18.48 -2.86
CA VAL A 177 9.53 -19.48 -1.86
C VAL A 177 8.02 -19.66 -1.84
N ASP A 178 7.56 -20.85 -1.51
CA ASP A 178 6.15 -21.26 -1.54
C ASP A 178 5.43 -21.06 -0.20
N GLY A 179 6.05 -20.35 0.75
CA GLY A 179 5.45 -20.01 2.04
C GLY A 179 6.48 -19.75 3.13
N PHE A 180 5.98 -19.71 4.36
CA PHE A 180 6.74 -19.56 5.59
C PHE A 180 6.87 -20.91 6.30
N TYR A 181 8.08 -21.23 6.77
CA TYR A 181 8.44 -22.53 7.34
C TYR A 181 8.95 -22.39 8.77
N THR A 182 8.87 -23.47 9.55
CA THR A 182 9.43 -23.56 10.91
C THR A 182 10.94 -23.36 10.96
N ALA A 183 11.63 -23.65 9.87
CA ALA A 183 13.07 -23.44 9.65
C ALA A 183 13.33 -23.32 8.14
N ASN A 184 14.56 -23.03 7.74
CA ASN A 184 14.91 -22.99 6.32
C ASN A 184 14.83 -24.42 5.71
N PRO A 185 13.90 -24.72 4.80
CA PRO A 185 13.73 -26.08 4.25
C PRO A 185 14.92 -26.56 3.41
N LYS A 186 15.82 -25.67 2.99
CA LYS A 186 17.06 -26.03 2.30
C LYS A 186 18.14 -26.56 3.25
N GLU A 187 18.05 -26.19 4.52
CA GLU A 187 19.03 -26.55 5.57
C GLU A 187 18.47 -27.62 6.52
N ASP A 188 17.16 -27.59 6.76
CA ASP A 188 16.45 -28.52 7.62
C ASP A 188 15.32 -29.23 6.86
N PRO A 189 15.53 -30.51 6.46
CA PRO A 189 14.52 -31.31 5.77
C PRO A 189 13.26 -31.59 6.61
N SER A 190 13.31 -31.37 7.93
CA SER A 190 12.15 -31.54 8.83
C SER A 190 11.30 -30.27 8.93
N ALA A 191 11.73 -29.17 8.31
CA ALA A 191 10.98 -27.92 8.31
C ALA A 191 9.59 -28.12 7.69
N THR A 192 8.57 -27.66 8.39
CA THR A 192 7.18 -27.73 7.95
C THR A 192 6.66 -26.34 7.59
N ARG A 193 5.89 -26.26 6.50
CA ARG A 193 5.27 -25.03 6.05
C ARG A 193 4.01 -24.71 6.88
N PHE A 194 3.89 -23.47 7.29
CA PHE A 194 2.63 -22.97 7.83
C PHE A 194 1.64 -22.69 6.69
N GLU A 195 0.44 -23.24 6.77
CA GLU A 195 -0.64 -22.84 5.85
C GLU A 195 -1.26 -21.51 6.26
N LEU A 196 -1.36 -21.30 7.58
CA LEU A 196 -2.01 -20.14 8.19
C LEU A 196 -1.24 -19.69 9.42
N VAL A 197 -0.99 -18.40 9.53
CA VAL A 197 -0.45 -17.73 10.72
C VAL A 197 -1.49 -16.74 11.22
N GLU A 198 -2.16 -17.08 12.30
CA GLU A 198 -3.22 -16.25 12.90
C GLU A 198 -2.63 -15.06 13.67
N HIS A 199 -1.52 -15.31 14.37
CA HIS A 199 -0.82 -14.29 15.15
C HIS A 199 0.68 -14.41 14.93
N ILE A 200 1.34 -13.28 14.68
CA ILE A 200 2.81 -13.24 14.57
C ILE A 200 3.38 -13.08 15.97
N THR A 201 3.69 -14.21 16.61
CA THR A 201 4.28 -14.27 17.95
C THR A 201 5.80 -14.12 17.90
N PRO A 202 6.48 -13.86 19.05
CA PRO A 202 7.93 -13.86 19.10
C PRO A 202 8.58 -15.18 18.63
N GLU A 203 7.91 -16.31 18.82
CA GLU A 203 8.36 -17.62 18.34
C GLU A 203 8.31 -17.70 16.82
N ILE A 204 7.25 -17.20 16.20
CA ILE A 204 7.13 -17.07 14.73
C ILE A 204 8.23 -16.12 14.21
N GLU A 205 8.49 -15.01 14.89
CA GLU A 205 9.55 -14.09 14.49
C GLU A 205 10.93 -14.74 14.53
N ALA A 206 11.21 -15.55 15.54
CA ALA A 206 12.47 -16.26 15.66
C ALA A 206 12.70 -17.30 14.54
N MET A 207 11.64 -17.89 14.00
CA MET A 207 11.71 -18.84 12.88
C MET A 207 12.13 -18.20 11.56
N ALA A 208 11.96 -16.89 11.39
CA ALA A 208 12.40 -16.18 10.19
C ALA A 208 13.94 -16.11 10.05
N GLY A 209 14.67 -16.48 11.09
CA GLY A 209 16.13 -16.51 11.13
C GLY A 209 16.78 -15.13 11.10
N ASP A 210 18.08 -15.10 11.35
CA ASP A 210 18.89 -13.91 11.06
C ASP A 210 19.21 -13.88 9.56
N PRO A 211 19.36 -12.68 8.95
CA PRO A 211 19.76 -12.59 7.56
C PRO A 211 21.15 -13.25 7.43
N ILE A 212 21.20 -14.38 6.73
CA ILE A 212 22.47 -15.02 6.39
C ILE A 212 23.29 -14.00 5.61
N SER A 213 24.36 -13.53 6.26
CA SER A 213 25.44 -12.72 5.70
C SER A 213 25.09 -11.86 4.48
N GLY A 214 24.80 -10.58 4.68
CA GLY A 214 25.13 -9.43 3.81
C GLY A 214 24.75 -9.41 2.32
N LEU A 215 24.26 -10.51 1.74
CA LEU A 215 24.11 -10.70 0.29
C LEU A 215 22.70 -11.06 -0.19
N SER A 216 21.76 -11.46 0.66
CA SER A 216 20.40 -11.74 0.23
C SER A 216 19.49 -10.52 0.42
N LYS A 217 19.28 -9.78 -0.64
CA LYS A 217 18.25 -8.74 -0.75
C LYS A 217 16.87 -9.42 -0.66
N GLY A 218 16.13 -9.23 0.44
CA GLY A 218 14.77 -9.73 0.58
C GLY A 218 14.64 -11.13 1.19
N GLY A 219 15.19 -11.39 2.37
CA GLY A 219 15.04 -12.67 3.08
C GLY A 219 13.68 -12.87 3.76
N MET A 220 13.46 -14.01 4.41
CA MET A 220 12.21 -14.33 5.12
C MET A 220 11.88 -13.28 6.21
N LYS A 221 12.89 -12.69 6.84
CA LYS A 221 12.72 -11.61 7.84
C LYS A 221 12.02 -10.39 7.26
N THR A 222 12.37 -9.97 6.03
CA THR A 222 11.72 -8.82 5.38
C THR A 222 10.27 -9.13 5.02
N LYS A 223 9.98 -10.35 4.60
CA LYS A 223 8.61 -10.83 4.34
C LYS A 223 7.77 -10.86 5.61
N LEU A 224 8.37 -11.26 6.73
CA LEU A 224 7.67 -11.26 8.01
C LEU A 224 7.41 -9.83 8.53
N LEU A 225 8.35 -8.90 8.33
CA LEU A 225 8.12 -7.48 8.64
C LEU A 225 7.01 -6.88 7.78
N ALA A 226 6.96 -7.26 6.49
CA ALA A 226 5.86 -6.89 5.61
C ALA A 226 4.53 -7.48 6.10
N ALA A 227 4.52 -8.74 6.54
CA ALA A 227 3.34 -9.36 7.12
C ALA A 227 2.85 -8.62 8.36
N LYS A 228 3.74 -8.27 9.29
CA LYS A 228 3.38 -7.46 10.49
C LYS A 228 2.72 -6.14 10.10
N THR A 229 3.28 -5.44 9.11
CA THR A 229 2.71 -4.18 8.62
C THR A 229 1.33 -4.39 7.99
N ALA A 230 1.19 -5.37 7.10
CA ALA A 230 -0.06 -5.66 6.41
C ALA A 230 -1.18 -6.05 7.40
N VAL A 231 -0.92 -7.02 8.30
CA VAL A 231 -1.94 -7.50 9.25
C VAL A 231 -2.34 -6.43 10.26
N ALA A 232 -1.40 -5.60 10.71
CA ALA A 232 -1.71 -4.44 11.56
C ALA A 232 -2.61 -3.43 10.84
N GLY A 233 -2.45 -3.30 9.52
CA GLY A 233 -3.30 -2.48 8.66
C GLY A 233 -4.64 -3.13 8.27
N GLY A 234 -4.94 -4.33 8.76
CA GLY A 234 -6.18 -5.05 8.45
C GLY A 234 -6.16 -5.79 7.12
N CYS A 235 -4.99 -6.01 6.54
CA CYS A 235 -4.78 -6.67 5.26
C CYS A 235 -4.23 -8.09 5.47
N ALA A 236 -4.92 -9.12 4.96
CA ALA A 236 -4.38 -10.47 4.93
C ALA A 236 -3.22 -10.55 3.94
N MET A 237 -2.14 -11.24 4.29
CA MET A 237 -0.97 -11.36 3.42
C MET A 237 -0.64 -12.81 3.10
N ALA A 238 -0.42 -13.11 1.82
CA ALA A 238 0.05 -14.41 1.34
C ALA A 238 1.51 -14.34 0.89
N ILE A 239 2.27 -15.39 1.19
CA ILE A 239 3.57 -15.68 0.55
C ILE A 239 3.40 -16.92 -0.29
N MET A 240 3.73 -16.85 -1.58
CA MET A 240 3.66 -17.98 -2.50
C MET A 240 4.78 -17.97 -3.53
N GLU A 241 5.05 -19.14 -4.11
CA GLU A 241 5.94 -19.26 -5.26
C GLU A 241 5.35 -18.51 -6.47
N GLY A 242 6.08 -17.51 -6.95
CA GLY A 242 5.61 -16.64 -8.01
C GLY A 242 6.02 -17.05 -9.41
N SER A 243 6.94 -18.03 -9.56
CA SER A 243 7.44 -18.47 -10.86
C SER A 243 6.44 -19.32 -11.66
N VAL A 244 5.39 -19.80 -10.99
CA VAL A 244 4.31 -20.56 -11.64
C VAL A 244 3.57 -19.74 -12.65
N ALA A 245 3.08 -20.36 -13.71
CA ALA A 245 2.20 -19.71 -14.66
C ALA A 245 0.86 -19.37 -13.97
N ARG A 246 0.35 -18.15 -14.20
CA ARG A 246 -0.90 -17.69 -13.62
C ARG A 246 -0.97 -17.82 -12.09
N PRO A 247 -0.12 -17.10 -11.37
CA PRO A 247 0.08 -17.32 -9.94
C PRO A 247 -1.18 -17.05 -9.09
N LEU A 248 -2.04 -16.11 -9.45
CA LEU A 248 -3.29 -15.89 -8.70
C LEU A 248 -4.31 -16.99 -8.94
N THR A 249 -4.37 -17.54 -10.15
CA THR A 249 -5.18 -18.74 -10.44
C THR A 249 -4.66 -19.93 -9.64
N ALA A 250 -3.36 -20.18 -9.66
CA ALA A 250 -2.75 -21.25 -8.87
C ALA A 250 -3.03 -21.11 -7.36
N LEU A 251 -2.96 -19.88 -6.83
CA LEU A 251 -3.32 -19.58 -5.43
C LEU A 251 -4.78 -19.94 -5.12
N ALA A 252 -5.70 -19.57 -6.02
CA ALA A 252 -7.11 -19.86 -5.89
C ALA A 252 -7.43 -21.37 -5.97
N GLU A 253 -6.62 -22.12 -6.71
CA GLU A 253 -6.71 -23.57 -6.88
C GLU A 253 -5.98 -24.37 -5.79
N GLY A 254 -5.38 -23.70 -4.81
CA GLY A 254 -4.79 -24.35 -3.62
C GLY A 254 -3.29 -24.60 -3.73
N ALA A 255 -2.56 -23.83 -4.54
CA ALA A 255 -1.10 -23.86 -4.53
C ALA A 255 -0.53 -23.62 -3.13
N ASN A 256 0.65 -24.17 -2.88
CA ASN A 256 1.36 -23.95 -1.62
C ASN A 256 1.47 -22.45 -1.32
N THR A 257 1.08 -22.09 -0.11
CA THR A 257 1.12 -20.70 0.36
C THR A 257 1.06 -20.65 1.87
N THR A 258 1.54 -19.59 2.45
CA THR A 258 1.27 -19.22 3.84
C THR A 258 0.46 -17.94 3.87
N TRP A 259 -0.70 -17.96 4.54
CA TRP A 259 -1.48 -16.78 4.82
C TRP A 259 -1.21 -16.26 6.23
N PHE A 260 -1.05 -14.95 6.35
CA PHE A 260 -1.02 -14.20 7.61
C PHE A 260 -2.34 -13.44 7.75
N LEU A 261 -3.03 -13.61 8.88
CA LEU A 261 -4.36 -13.06 9.08
C LEU A 261 -4.34 -11.77 9.90
N PRO A 262 -5.14 -10.77 9.51
CA PRO A 262 -5.32 -9.56 10.31
C PRO A 262 -6.37 -9.80 11.42
N GLU A 263 -6.30 -9.00 12.49
CA GLU A 263 -7.30 -8.99 13.58
C GLU A 263 -8.56 -8.16 13.26
N GLY A 264 -8.73 -7.71 12.03
CA GLY A 264 -9.86 -6.89 11.60
C GLY A 264 -9.72 -6.44 10.16
N ASP A 265 -10.68 -5.66 9.70
CA ASP A 265 -10.65 -5.12 8.34
C ASP A 265 -9.79 -3.82 8.24
N PRO A 266 -9.41 -3.40 7.02
CA PRO A 266 -8.56 -2.22 6.81
C PRO A 266 -9.20 -0.91 7.33
N GLN A 267 -10.52 -0.78 7.27
CA GLN A 267 -11.21 0.41 7.72
C GLN A 267 -11.17 0.51 9.25
N ALA A 268 -11.39 -0.59 9.96
CA ALA A 268 -11.27 -0.66 11.42
C ALA A 268 -9.84 -0.38 11.88
N ALA A 269 -8.84 -0.97 11.21
CA ALA A 269 -7.43 -0.72 11.51
C ALA A 269 -7.07 0.77 11.34
N ARG A 270 -7.52 1.41 10.25
CA ARG A 270 -7.31 2.83 10.01
C ARG A 270 -7.95 3.70 11.09
N LYS A 271 -9.19 3.41 11.47
CA LYS A 271 -9.88 4.15 12.54
C LYS A 271 -9.14 4.01 13.87
N ARG A 272 -8.68 2.81 14.24
CA ARG A 272 -7.85 2.62 15.44
C ARG A 272 -6.56 3.45 15.41
N TRP A 273 -5.89 3.47 14.25
CA TRP A 273 -4.67 4.25 14.07
C TRP A 273 -4.93 5.77 14.23
N ILE A 274 -6.00 6.32 13.63
CA ILE A 274 -6.38 7.72 13.79
C ILE A 274 -6.77 8.03 15.26
N ALA A 275 -7.53 7.15 15.90
CA ALA A 275 -7.94 7.32 17.30
C ALA A 275 -6.75 7.40 18.27
N ALA A 276 -5.67 6.65 17.99
CA ALA A 276 -4.46 6.64 18.80
C ALA A 276 -3.58 7.91 18.64
N MET A 277 -3.82 8.72 17.61
CA MET A 277 -3.02 9.92 17.36
C MET A 277 -3.26 11.02 18.39
N LYS A 278 -2.21 11.78 18.71
CA LYS A 278 -2.32 13.00 19.52
C LYS A 278 -2.75 14.17 18.61
N PRO A 279 -3.90 14.83 18.90
CA PRO A 279 -4.36 15.97 18.12
C PRO A 279 -3.38 17.15 18.18
N ARG A 280 -3.25 17.87 17.05
CA ARG A 280 -2.45 19.12 16.93
C ARG A 280 -3.31 20.37 17.06
N GLY A 281 -4.62 20.20 16.98
CA GLY A 281 -5.58 21.27 17.10
C GLY A 281 -6.98 20.73 17.35
N GLU A 282 -7.94 21.62 17.39
CA GLU A 282 -9.33 21.31 17.70
C GLU A 282 -10.26 22.07 16.75
N ILE A 283 -11.29 21.40 16.27
CA ILE A 283 -12.32 21.93 15.38
C ILE A 283 -13.65 21.79 16.10
N PHE A 284 -14.30 22.92 16.37
CA PHE A 284 -15.64 22.96 16.96
C PHE A 284 -16.68 22.95 15.86
N VAL A 285 -17.74 22.19 16.07
CA VAL A 285 -18.80 22.00 15.09
C VAL A 285 -20.17 22.35 15.67
N ASP A 286 -21.13 22.68 14.80
CA ASP A 286 -22.51 22.93 15.17
C ASP A 286 -23.31 21.64 15.36
N ALA A 287 -24.56 21.74 15.82
CA ALA A 287 -25.44 20.61 16.07
C ALA A 287 -25.75 19.82 14.79
N GLY A 288 -25.89 20.48 13.64
CA GLY A 288 -26.14 19.80 12.37
C GLY A 288 -24.96 18.96 11.90
N ALA A 289 -23.73 19.44 12.14
CA ALA A 289 -22.52 18.67 11.87
C ALA A 289 -22.39 17.48 12.83
N VAL A 290 -22.78 17.62 14.12
CA VAL A 290 -22.82 16.50 15.08
C VAL A 290 -23.71 15.36 14.55
N GLU A 291 -24.93 15.68 14.09
CA GLU A 291 -25.85 14.69 13.51
C GLU A 291 -25.30 14.05 12.24
N ALA A 292 -24.67 14.85 11.37
CA ALA A 292 -24.04 14.35 10.16
C ALA A 292 -22.88 13.38 10.45
N LEU A 293 -22.04 13.71 11.44
CA LEU A 293 -20.94 12.86 11.88
C LEU A 293 -21.45 11.54 12.49
N ALA A 294 -22.46 11.61 13.35
CA ALA A 294 -23.12 10.42 13.92
C ALA A 294 -23.70 9.50 12.83
N SER A 295 -24.12 10.08 11.70
CA SER A 295 -24.62 9.36 10.51
C SER A 295 -23.48 8.87 9.59
N GLY A 296 -22.22 8.97 9.99
CA GLY A 296 -21.07 8.52 9.22
C GLY A 296 -20.71 9.38 8.01
N LYS A 297 -21.11 10.66 7.99
CA LYS A 297 -20.79 11.62 6.91
C LYS A 297 -19.45 12.31 7.18
N SER A 298 -18.87 12.89 6.12
CA SER A 298 -17.67 13.71 6.20
C SER A 298 -17.97 15.06 6.87
N LEU A 299 -16.98 15.64 7.56
CA LEU A 299 -17.07 16.99 8.09
C LEU A 299 -16.87 18.01 6.96
N LEU A 300 -17.89 18.80 6.70
CA LEU A 300 -17.85 19.90 5.73
C LEU A 300 -17.52 21.21 6.45
N PRO A 301 -16.90 22.20 5.75
CA PRO A 301 -16.59 23.51 6.33
C PRO A 301 -17.83 24.24 6.87
N ALA A 302 -18.99 24.07 6.24
CA ALA A 302 -20.25 24.70 6.65
C ALA A 302 -20.67 24.40 8.10
N GLY A 303 -20.33 23.22 8.61
CA GLY A 303 -20.63 22.83 9.98
C GLY A 303 -19.55 23.23 11.00
N VAL A 304 -18.50 23.92 10.58
CA VAL A 304 -17.39 24.34 11.46
C VAL A 304 -17.68 25.73 12.04
N THR A 305 -17.67 25.84 13.36
CA THR A 305 -17.89 27.07 14.08
C THR A 305 -16.62 27.76 14.55
N LYS A 306 -15.56 26.96 14.86
CA LYS A 306 -14.29 27.49 15.37
C LYS A 306 -13.16 26.52 15.10
N VAL A 307 -11.98 27.06 14.82
CA VAL A 307 -10.72 26.30 14.62
C VAL A 307 -9.67 26.80 15.60
N VAL A 308 -9.10 25.90 16.42
CA VAL A 308 -8.09 26.20 17.44
C VAL A 308 -6.84 25.38 17.20
N GLY A 309 -5.69 25.97 17.50
CA GLY A 309 -4.39 25.32 17.32
C GLY A 309 -3.73 25.66 15.98
N ARG A 310 -2.56 25.07 15.77
CA ARG A 310 -1.77 25.22 14.54
C ARG A 310 -1.44 23.84 13.99
N PHE A 311 -1.91 23.57 12.80
CA PHE A 311 -1.74 22.28 12.14
C PHE A 311 -1.62 22.45 10.62
N GLY A 312 -0.91 21.51 10.01
CA GLY A 312 -0.79 21.36 8.57
C GLY A 312 -1.82 20.39 7.99
N ARG A 313 -1.83 20.27 6.68
CA ARG A 313 -2.62 19.25 5.97
C ARG A 313 -2.14 17.86 6.37
N GLY A 314 -3.08 16.95 6.64
CA GLY A 314 -2.81 15.58 7.07
C GLY A 314 -2.59 15.42 8.57
N GLU A 315 -2.53 16.51 9.33
CA GLU A 315 -2.36 16.38 10.77
C GLU A 315 -3.67 16.03 11.48
N PRO A 316 -3.57 15.27 12.60
CA PRO A 316 -4.73 14.89 13.39
C PRO A 316 -5.27 16.09 14.18
N VAL A 317 -6.59 16.24 14.17
CA VAL A 317 -7.32 17.22 14.98
C VAL A 317 -8.43 16.54 15.77
N ALA A 318 -8.76 17.09 16.93
CA ALA A 318 -9.96 16.71 17.65
C ALA A 318 -11.17 17.45 17.05
N ILE A 319 -12.32 16.79 17.02
CA ILE A 319 -13.59 17.39 16.60
C ILE A 319 -14.48 17.43 17.85
N ALA A 320 -14.88 18.62 18.25
CA ALA A 320 -15.68 18.84 19.46
C ALA A 320 -17.05 19.45 19.12
N GLY A 321 -18.07 19.00 19.81
CA GLY A 321 -19.42 19.52 19.71
C GLY A 321 -19.63 20.89 20.38
N PRO A 322 -20.86 21.41 20.36
CA PRO A 322 -21.20 22.66 21.02
C PRO A 322 -20.95 22.64 22.53
N ASP A 323 -21.09 21.49 23.16
CA ASP A 323 -20.82 21.23 24.58
C ASP A 323 -19.34 21.06 24.92
N ARG A 324 -18.45 21.19 23.91
CA ARG A 324 -17.02 20.93 23.97
C ARG A 324 -16.61 19.46 24.24
N ALA A 325 -17.54 18.54 24.19
CA ALA A 325 -17.19 17.13 24.22
C ALA A 325 -16.48 16.73 22.91
N VAL A 326 -15.39 16.00 23.03
CA VAL A 326 -14.67 15.46 21.86
C VAL A 326 -15.48 14.31 21.29
N LEU A 327 -15.96 14.48 20.07
CA LEU A 327 -16.81 13.53 19.35
C LEU A 327 -16.00 12.58 18.48
N ALA A 328 -14.90 13.06 17.92
CA ALA A 328 -14.09 12.32 16.97
C ALA A 328 -12.66 12.87 16.90
N LYS A 329 -11.77 12.09 16.25
CA LYS A 329 -10.49 12.56 15.76
C LYS A 329 -10.43 12.34 14.25
N GLY A 330 -9.77 13.24 13.51
CA GLY A 330 -9.68 13.11 12.07
C GLY A 330 -8.42 13.74 11.48
N LEU A 331 -8.06 13.32 10.28
CA LEU A 331 -6.98 13.91 9.50
C LEU A 331 -7.51 15.01 8.62
N VAL A 332 -7.07 16.23 8.89
CA VAL A 332 -7.57 17.43 8.21
C VAL A 332 -6.96 17.57 6.82
N ARG A 333 -7.76 18.07 5.86
CA ARG A 333 -7.32 18.26 4.46
C ARG A 333 -6.80 19.67 4.17
N TYR A 334 -6.91 20.56 5.13
CA TYR A 334 -6.55 21.98 5.04
C TYR A 334 -5.60 22.36 6.18
N THR A 335 -4.79 23.40 5.97
CA THR A 335 -4.03 23.98 7.09
C THR A 335 -4.97 24.67 8.08
N SER A 336 -4.50 24.96 9.28
CA SER A 336 -5.30 25.68 10.28
C SER A 336 -5.76 27.06 9.81
N GLU A 337 -4.97 27.73 8.95
CA GLU A 337 -5.30 29.03 8.37
C GLU A 337 -6.40 28.90 7.32
N GLU A 338 -6.24 27.95 6.40
CA GLU A 338 -7.26 27.62 5.38
C GLU A 338 -8.57 27.17 6.04
N ALA A 339 -8.47 26.29 7.04
CA ALA A 339 -9.65 25.81 7.77
C ALA A 339 -10.42 26.94 8.46
N ARG A 340 -9.72 27.96 9.02
CA ARG A 340 -10.36 29.16 9.57
C ARG A 340 -11.02 29.99 8.50
N ALA A 341 -10.37 30.14 7.34
CA ALA A 341 -10.90 30.93 6.25
C ALA A 341 -12.20 30.35 5.67
N ILE A 342 -12.31 29.02 5.58
CA ILE A 342 -13.50 28.36 5.01
C ILE A 342 -14.52 27.92 6.05
N ALA A 343 -14.27 28.11 7.35
CA ALA A 343 -15.20 27.76 8.43
C ALA A 343 -16.56 28.46 8.24
N GLY A 344 -17.66 27.72 8.32
CA GLY A 344 -19.01 28.24 8.13
C GLY A 344 -19.44 28.44 6.67
N HIS A 345 -18.53 28.23 5.70
CA HIS A 345 -18.83 28.44 4.28
C HIS A 345 -19.22 27.11 3.59
N HIS A 346 -20.05 27.23 2.55
CA HIS A 346 -20.39 26.08 1.72
C HIS A 346 -19.19 25.59 0.89
N SER A 347 -19.12 24.30 0.63
CA SER A 347 -18.01 23.70 -0.12
C SER A 347 -17.79 24.29 -1.53
N ARG A 348 -18.84 24.82 -2.15
CA ARG A 348 -18.77 25.53 -3.45
C ARG A 348 -18.00 26.84 -3.41
N GLU A 349 -17.90 27.47 -2.25
CA GLU A 349 -17.26 28.78 -2.04
C GLU A 349 -15.74 28.63 -1.77
N ILE A 350 -15.27 27.42 -1.48
CA ILE A 350 -13.88 27.17 -1.10
C ILE A 350 -12.91 27.68 -2.16
N GLY A 351 -13.21 27.47 -3.44
CA GLY A 351 -12.36 27.91 -4.54
C GLY A 351 -12.17 29.41 -4.62
N GLU A 352 -13.21 30.17 -4.33
CA GLU A 352 -13.17 31.63 -4.30
C GLU A 352 -12.41 32.16 -3.07
N ILE A 353 -12.63 31.52 -1.90
CA ILE A 353 -12.01 31.93 -0.64
C ILE A 353 -10.50 31.60 -0.64
N LEU A 354 -10.12 30.45 -1.12
CA LEU A 354 -8.72 30.00 -1.07
C LEU A 354 -7.90 30.31 -2.33
N GLY A 355 -8.56 30.74 -3.42
CA GLY A 355 -7.91 31.02 -4.70
C GLY A 355 -7.48 29.78 -5.49
N TYR A 356 -7.92 28.60 -5.08
CA TYR A 356 -7.69 27.34 -5.78
C TYR A 356 -8.85 26.35 -5.53
N PRO A 357 -9.13 25.39 -6.45
CA PRO A 357 -10.18 24.40 -6.27
C PRO A 357 -9.82 23.47 -5.12
N GLY A 358 -10.51 23.66 -3.98
CA GLY A 358 -10.34 22.84 -2.78
C GLY A 358 -11.21 21.58 -2.78
N ARG A 359 -10.96 20.68 -1.83
CA ARG A 359 -11.78 19.50 -1.59
C ARG A 359 -13.03 19.88 -0.80
N ALA A 360 -14.18 19.28 -1.13
CA ALA A 360 -15.45 19.62 -0.49
C ALA A 360 -15.45 19.39 1.04
N ALA A 361 -14.79 18.33 1.50
CA ALA A 361 -14.74 17.98 2.92
C ALA A 361 -13.48 18.54 3.60
N LEU A 362 -13.66 19.11 4.80
CA LEU A 362 -12.56 19.48 5.69
C LEU A 362 -11.87 18.22 6.25
N ILE A 363 -12.68 17.21 6.66
CA ILE A 363 -12.22 15.88 7.06
C ILE A 363 -13.14 14.85 6.40
N HIS A 364 -12.56 13.91 5.66
CA HIS A 364 -13.34 12.84 5.04
C HIS A 364 -13.72 11.77 6.06
N ARG A 365 -14.89 11.14 5.89
CA ARG A 365 -15.41 10.10 6.80
C ARG A 365 -14.42 8.93 6.99
N ASP A 366 -13.66 8.55 5.94
CA ASP A 366 -12.68 7.47 6.00
C ASP A 366 -11.38 7.90 6.72
N ASP A 367 -11.20 9.20 6.91
CA ASP A 367 -10.08 9.81 7.61
C ASP A 367 -10.47 10.26 9.03
N MET A 368 -11.52 9.65 9.60
CA MET A 368 -12.09 10.03 10.90
C MET A 368 -12.42 8.80 11.75
N ALA A 369 -12.07 8.87 13.02
CA ALA A 369 -12.44 7.92 14.06
C ALA A 369 -13.41 8.62 15.01
N ILE A 370 -14.64 8.13 15.07
CA ILE A 370 -15.67 8.60 16.02
C ILE A 370 -15.40 7.91 17.35
N GLY A 371 -15.46 8.69 18.46
CA GLY A 371 -15.24 8.20 19.82
C GLY A 371 -16.41 7.41 20.38
#